data_091d2fd5ca6c7204cadb9a0ea8bd06d0
#
_entry.id   091d2fd5ca6c7204cadb9a0ea8bd06d0
#
_cell.length_a   1.000
_cell.length_b   1.000
_cell.length_c   1.000
_cell.angle_alpha   90.00
_cell.angle_beta   90.00
_cell.angle_gamma   90.00
#
_symmetry.space_group_name_H-M   'P 1'
#
loop_
_entity.id
_entity.type
_entity.pdbx_description
1 polymer ?
#
loop_
_entity_poly.entity_id
_entity_poly.type
_entity_poly.pdbx_seq_one_letter_code
_entity_poly.pdbx_strand_id
1 'polypeptide(L)'
;MGATPDDAAALAGVDPARIVHDLVAPQNIDNGALAAFDESGVFDAGLDPFPTSRPALTDQAKEKGEALGVKIKPSGNRRLQPVVDRFFYWLRASKLETQRLGYWWANRMLNTKRPLEEKMALFWHGHFVSSEEKVRDYRKMLKQLQLFQAKGLGDFRELLIGVAQDPAMLAYLDAAANLKGAPNENFAREIMELFTMGVGNYTEPDIREGARAFTGWNFAGTKFVVNDERHDGGDKNFLGEHGPFDGVQVIDIILKQPVTADYLAGKLYRFFVRDEVPAKLRTELGDVLRANKYQIAPLLETIFRSRDFYSNASCGTHIKSPVELVVSTYKKLGLGVVPGVPDFHETISALGQTLFWPPTVAGWAQGRSWITPGLLIERGNFARDVVFPDIGFIAPDRHPGGDFQILQVGEKLARGLDISSATMPDNKDQMATANMMADRDEDFNTRYGSYRGWQMALEKVKPLPRHTAPLNLTQMVLASKTPVKTPADVVDYFVGRMFLVPPSPAERARLAAFLEKELGTKDIAHAQTYMEESLRMVLHLILSLPEYQLG
;
A
#
# COMPACT_ATOMS: atom_id res chain seq x y z
N MET A 1 13.27 4.91 3.19
CA MET A 1 13.34 4.20 1.91
C MET A 1 14.76 3.75 1.54
N GLY A 2 15.70 3.85 2.45
CA GLY A 2 17.12 3.57 2.25
C GLY A 2 17.89 4.73 1.63
N ALA A 3 19.21 4.74 1.87
CA ALA A 3 20.17 5.67 1.27
C ALA A 3 21.26 4.86 0.56
N THR A 4 21.79 5.40 -0.52
CA THR A 4 22.98 4.85 -1.18
C THR A 4 24.24 5.38 -0.49
N PRO A 5 25.41 4.77 -0.70
CA PRO A 5 26.67 5.35 -0.24
C PRO A 5 26.93 6.75 -0.81
N ASP A 6 26.47 7.04 -2.03
CA ASP A 6 26.60 8.35 -2.63
C ASP A 6 25.67 9.38 -1.96
N ASP A 7 24.43 8.99 -1.59
CA ASP A 7 23.54 9.84 -0.78
C ASP A 7 24.20 10.19 0.57
N ALA A 8 24.81 9.19 1.24
CA ALA A 8 25.52 9.40 2.51
C ALA A 8 26.75 10.30 2.33
N ALA A 9 27.53 10.09 1.26
CA ALA A 9 28.71 10.90 0.95
C ALA A 9 28.34 12.36 0.64
N ALA A 10 27.22 12.60 -0.04
CA ALA A 10 26.72 13.94 -0.34
C ALA A 10 26.30 14.73 0.91
N LEU A 11 25.94 14.02 1.99
CA LEU A 11 25.56 14.62 3.28
C LEU A 11 26.72 14.67 4.28
N ALA A 12 27.87 14.10 3.95
CA ALA A 12 29.04 14.10 4.83
C ALA A 12 29.51 15.54 5.09
N GLY A 13 29.59 15.93 6.36
CA GLY A 13 29.98 17.27 6.79
C GLY A 13 28.87 18.33 6.74
N VAL A 14 27.66 17.98 6.31
CA VAL A 14 26.50 18.86 6.42
C VAL A 14 25.98 18.83 7.85
N ASP A 15 25.58 20.00 8.38
CA ASP A 15 24.97 20.08 9.71
C ASP A 15 23.71 19.17 9.80
N PRO A 16 23.64 18.25 10.78
CA PRO A 16 22.47 17.39 10.96
C PRO A 16 21.15 18.15 11.11
N ALA A 17 21.17 19.32 11.73
CA ALA A 17 19.97 20.15 11.87
C ALA A 17 19.45 20.63 10.50
N ARG A 18 20.36 20.96 9.59
CA ARG A 18 20.00 21.33 8.21
C ARG A 18 19.46 20.13 7.43
N ILE A 19 20.10 18.96 7.57
CA ILE A 19 19.62 17.72 6.91
C ILE A 19 18.18 17.43 7.33
N VAL A 20 17.90 17.50 8.64
CA VAL A 20 16.54 17.24 9.15
C VAL A 20 15.56 18.31 8.65
N HIS A 21 15.96 19.59 8.66
CA HIS A 21 15.11 20.67 8.14
C HIS A 21 14.76 20.44 6.65
N ASP A 22 15.73 20.10 5.82
CA ASP A 22 15.51 19.85 4.40
C ASP A 22 14.60 18.62 4.18
N LEU A 23 14.69 17.60 5.01
CA LEU A 23 13.80 16.43 4.97
C LEU A 23 12.35 16.78 5.28
N VAL A 24 12.09 17.61 6.32
CA VAL A 24 10.73 17.96 6.74
C VAL A 24 10.11 19.09 5.92
N ALA A 25 10.90 19.78 5.11
CA ALA A 25 10.47 20.85 4.20
C ALA A 25 10.69 20.45 2.72
N PRO A 26 10.10 19.35 2.23
CA PRO A 26 10.37 18.79 0.91
C PRO A 26 10.01 19.72 -0.24
N GLN A 27 9.12 20.71 -0.03
CA GLN A 27 8.74 21.70 -1.03
C GLN A 27 9.95 22.55 -1.50
N ASN A 28 11.00 22.64 -0.70
CA ASN A 28 12.23 23.36 -1.03
C ASN A 28 13.20 22.55 -1.89
N ILE A 29 12.92 21.28 -2.12
CA ILE A 29 13.77 20.36 -2.90
C ILE A 29 13.11 20.15 -4.27
N ASP A 30 13.84 20.44 -5.34
CA ASP A 30 13.41 20.05 -6.67
C ASP A 30 13.44 18.52 -6.81
N ASN A 31 12.27 17.91 -6.92
CA ASN A 31 12.13 16.47 -7.08
C ASN A 31 12.41 15.99 -8.51
N GLY A 32 12.68 16.94 -9.43
CA GLY A 32 12.78 16.65 -10.85
C GLY A 32 11.44 16.19 -11.43
N ALA A 33 11.44 15.86 -12.70
CA ALA A 33 10.27 15.34 -13.41
C ALA A 33 10.05 13.86 -13.08
N LEU A 34 9.59 13.54 -11.86
CA LEU A 34 9.05 12.20 -11.63
C LEU A 34 7.78 12.06 -12.46
N ALA A 35 7.73 11.03 -13.30
CA ALA A 35 6.60 10.79 -14.19
C ALA A 35 5.30 10.66 -13.41
N ALA A 36 4.24 11.30 -13.87
CA ALA A 36 2.89 11.07 -13.39
C ALA A 36 2.48 9.60 -13.65
N PHE A 37 1.47 9.11 -12.94
CA PHE A 37 0.93 7.80 -13.23
C PHE A 37 0.36 7.76 -14.66
N ASP A 38 0.88 6.86 -15.47
CA ASP A 38 0.49 6.69 -16.87
C ASP A 38 -0.71 5.73 -16.94
N GLU A 39 -1.92 6.28 -16.85
CA GLU A 39 -3.17 5.53 -16.87
C GLU A 39 -3.36 4.80 -18.20
N SER A 40 -4.00 3.61 -18.16
CA SER A 40 -4.32 2.82 -19.35
C SER A 40 -5.59 3.28 -20.07
N GLY A 41 -6.31 4.26 -19.53
CA GLY A 41 -7.55 4.74 -20.13
C GLY A 41 -8.69 3.71 -20.08
N VAL A 42 -8.72 2.90 -19.03
CA VAL A 42 -9.72 1.82 -18.86
C VAL A 42 -11.08 2.30 -18.40
N PHE A 43 -11.18 3.53 -17.88
CA PHE A 43 -12.43 4.07 -17.37
C PHE A 43 -13.38 4.39 -18.51
N ASP A 44 -14.61 3.86 -18.41
CA ASP A 44 -15.73 4.24 -19.24
C ASP A 44 -16.74 5.03 -18.38
N ALA A 45 -17.21 6.16 -18.88
CA ALA A 45 -18.24 6.95 -18.20
C ALA A 45 -19.50 6.08 -17.95
N GLY A 46 -20.05 6.16 -16.75
CA GLY A 46 -21.20 5.36 -16.35
C GLY A 46 -20.87 4.09 -15.56
N LEU A 47 -19.60 3.67 -15.47
CA LEU A 47 -19.20 2.55 -14.62
C LEU A 47 -19.23 2.85 -13.12
N ASP A 48 -19.16 4.13 -12.73
CA ASP A 48 -19.26 4.58 -11.33
C ASP A 48 -20.59 4.22 -10.62
N PRO A 49 -21.74 4.14 -11.32
CA PRO A 49 -22.98 3.82 -10.66
C PRO A 49 -23.08 2.36 -10.18
N PHE A 50 -22.18 1.48 -10.54
CA PHE A 50 -22.21 0.13 -9.99
C PHE A 50 -21.93 0.17 -8.48
N PRO A 51 -22.87 -0.37 -7.66
CA PRO A 51 -22.63 -0.49 -6.23
C PRO A 51 -21.43 -1.40 -5.96
N THR A 52 -20.88 -1.31 -4.78
CA THR A 52 -19.74 -2.14 -4.34
C THR A 52 -20.03 -3.64 -4.38
N SER A 53 -21.28 -4.05 -4.28
CA SER A 53 -21.72 -5.41 -4.59
C SER A 53 -21.98 -5.58 -6.10
N ARG A 54 -21.63 -6.76 -6.63
CA ARG A 54 -22.04 -7.17 -7.98
C ARG A 54 -23.53 -6.84 -8.19
N PRO A 55 -23.98 -6.54 -9.43
CA PRO A 55 -25.39 -6.35 -9.72
C PRO A 55 -26.10 -7.68 -9.41
N ALA A 56 -26.57 -7.77 -8.19
CA ALA A 56 -27.14 -8.98 -7.62
C ALA A 56 -28.58 -9.19 -8.10
N LEU A 57 -29.21 -8.12 -8.61
CA LEU A 57 -30.60 -8.13 -9.03
C LEU A 57 -30.69 -7.80 -10.51
N THR A 58 -31.52 -8.54 -11.25
CA THR A 58 -31.80 -8.33 -12.67
C THR A 58 -32.17 -6.89 -12.97
N ASP A 59 -32.99 -6.27 -12.11
CA ASP A 59 -33.45 -4.91 -12.31
C ASP A 59 -32.35 -3.86 -12.14
N GLN A 60 -31.43 -4.04 -11.16
CA GLN A 60 -30.25 -3.21 -11.02
C GLN A 60 -29.32 -3.33 -12.23
N ALA A 61 -29.14 -4.56 -12.75
CA ALA A 61 -28.32 -4.78 -13.93
C ALA A 61 -28.94 -4.12 -15.17
N LYS A 62 -30.25 -4.14 -15.33
CA LYS A 62 -30.96 -3.42 -16.40
C LYS A 62 -30.81 -1.91 -16.31
N GLU A 63 -31.11 -1.34 -15.13
CA GLU A 63 -30.95 0.09 -14.86
C GLU A 63 -29.53 0.58 -15.14
N LYS A 64 -28.52 -0.16 -14.68
CA LYS A 64 -27.12 0.20 -14.92
C LYS A 64 -26.72 -0.01 -16.39
N GLY A 65 -27.23 -1.05 -17.04
CA GLY A 65 -27.04 -1.26 -18.47
C GLY A 65 -27.61 -0.11 -19.31
N GLU A 66 -28.81 0.36 -18.99
CA GLU A 66 -29.40 1.52 -19.63
C GLU A 66 -28.55 2.78 -19.42
N ALA A 67 -28.12 3.06 -18.20
CA ALA A 67 -27.25 4.19 -17.88
C ALA A 67 -25.90 4.14 -18.61
N LEU A 68 -25.37 2.94 -18.88
CA LEU A 68 -24.15 2.70 -19.66
C LEU A 68 -24.40 2.70 -21.18
N GLY A 69 -25.63 2.80 -21.63
CA GLY A 69 -25.99 2.61 -23.04
C GLY A 69 -25.76 1.18 -23.53
N VAL A 70 -25.66 0.22 -22.65
CA VAL A 70 -25.45 -1.20 -22.99
C VAL A 70 -26.80 -1.86 -23.23
N LYS A 71 -27.07 -2.24 -24.48
CA LYS A 71 -28.32 -2.92 -24.82
C LYS A 71 -28.26 -4.37 -24.33
N ILE A 72 -29.30 -4.77 -23.58
CA ILE A 72 -29.52 -6.17 -23.26
C ILE A 72 -29.97 -6.92 -24.53
N LYS A 73 -29.74 -8.22 -24.59
CA LYS A 73 -30.24 -9.03 -25.70
C LYS A 73 -31.77 -9.02 -25.70
N PRO A 74 -32.43 -8.85 -26.87
CA PRO A 74 -33.89 -8.74 -26.93
C PRO A 74 -34.61 -10.04 -26.54
N SER A 75 -33.98 -11.20 -26.76
CA SER A 75 -34.56 -12.53 -26.47
C SER A 75 -33.50 -13.58 -26.24
N GLY A 76 -33.91 -14.77 -25.83
CA GLY A 76 -33.01 -15.93 -25.58
C GLY A 76 -32.37 -15.93 -24.20
N ASN A 77 -31.52 -16.92 -23.95
CA ASN A 77 -30.79 -17.07 -22.69
C ASN A 77 -29.74 -15.98 -22.52
N ARG A 78 -29.42 -15.64 -21.26
CA ARG A 78 -28.30 -14.74 -20.90
C ARG A 78 -28.49 -13.31 -21.45
N ARG A 79 -29.69 -12.80 -21.30
CA ARG A 79 -30.06 -11.45 -21.82
C ARG A 79 -29.21 -10.33 -21.21
N LEU A 80 -28.79 -10.49 -19.93
CA LEU A 80 -28.01 -9.49 -19.20
C LEU A 80 -26.51 -9.62 -19.40
N GLN A 81 -26.04 -10.64 -20.12
CA GLN A 81 -24.61 -10.91 -20.30
C GLN A 81 -23.80 -9.66 -20.69
N PRO A 82 -24.22 -8.79 -21.61
CA PRO A 82 -23.44 -7.60 -21.97
C PRO A 82 -23.20 -6.65 -20.79
N VAL A 83 -24.18 -6.50 -19.89
CA VAL A 83 -24.04 -5.64 -18.70
C VAL A 83 -23.12 -6.28 -17.65
N VAL A 84 -23.28 -7.58 -17.44
CA VAL A 84 -22.45 -8.37 -16.51
C VAL A 84 -20.98 -8.37 -16.94
N ASP A 85 -20.72 -8.53 -18.24
CA ASP A 85 -19.36 -8.45 -18.81
C ASP A 85 -18.71 -7.08 -18.53
N ARG A 86 -19.47 -6.00 -18.68
CA ARG A 86 -18.99 -4.63 -18.40
C ARG A 86 -18.69 -4.41 -16.91
N PHE A 87 -19.53 -4.92 -16.04
CA PHE A 87 -19.27 -4.87 -14.59
C PHE A 87 -17.97 -5.58 -14.22
N PHE A 88 -17.78 -6.82 -14.68
CA PHE A 88 -16.55 -7.56 -14.40
C PHE A 88 -15.33 -6.99 -15.11
N TYR A 89 -15.49 -6.41 -16.30
CA TYR A 89 -14.44 -5.66 -16.97
C TYR A 89 -13.92 -4.55 -16.06
N TRP A 90 -14.80 -3.69 -15.54
CA TRP A 90 -14.40 -2.60 -14.67
C TRP A 90 -13.70 -3.10 -13.40
N LEU A 91 -14.28 -4.09 -12.74
CA LEU A 91 -13.71 -4.69 -11.55
C LEU A 91 -12.28 -5.22 -11.79
N ARG A 92 -12.05 -5.88 -12.93
CA ARG A 92 -10.74 -6.44 -13.26
C ARG A 92 -9.76 -5.38 -13.76
N ALA A 93 -10.22 -4.42 -14.53
CA ALA A 93 -9.41 -3.31 -15.02
C ALA A 93 -8.93 -2.42 -13.86
N SER A 94 -9.79 -2.09 -12.91
CA SER A 94 -9.41 -1.33 -11.71
C SER A 94 -8.36 -2.08 -10.89
N LYS A 95 -8.54 -3.39 -10.64
CA LYS A 95 -7.56 -4.21 -9.93
C LYS A 95 -6.19 -4.18 -10.60
N LEU A 96 -6.12 -4.39 -11.92
CA LEU A 96 -4.87 -4.36 -12.68
C LEU A 96 -4.23 -2.97 -12.70
N GLU A 97 -5.04 -1.91 -12.84
CA GLU A 97 -4.53 -0.52 -12.75
C GLU A 97 -4.00 -0.21 -11.35
N THR A 98 -4.63 -0.71 -10.29
CA THR A 98 -4.14 -0.51 -8.92
C THR A 98 -2.83 -1.28 -8.67
N GLN A 99 -2.62 -2.44 -9.28
CA GLN A 99 -1.32 -3.13 -9.27
C GLN A 99 -0.25 -2.29 -9.98
N ARG A 100 -0.58 -1.70 -11.15
CA ARG A 100 0.30 -0.76 -11.85
C ARG A 100 0.59 0.50 -11.01
N LEU A 101 -0.41 1.00 -10.29
CA LEU A 101 -0.25 2.11 -9.36
C LEU A 101 0.74 1.78 -8.23
N GLY A 102 0.67 0.58 -7.67
CA GLY A 102 1.65 0.09 -6.68
C GLY A 102 3.07 0.04 -7.24
N TYR A 103 3.24 -0.48 -8.46
CA TYR A 103 4.52 -0.50 -9.17
C TYR A 103 5.06 0.90 -9.47
N TRP A 104 4.21 1.81 -9.95
CA TRP A 104 4.56 3.21 -10.17
C TRP A 104 4.98 3.90 -8.87
N TRP A 105 4.27 3.66 -7.78
CA TRP A 105 4.62 4.25 -6.49
C TRP A 105 5.94 3.71 -5.95
N ALA A 106 6.23 2.43 -6.13
CA ALA A 106 7.53 1.85 -5.80
C ALA A 106 8.68 2.52 -6.57
N ASN A 107 8.48 2.81 -7.87
CA ASN A 107 9.45 3.56 -8.67
C ASN A 107 9.64 5.02 -8.19
N ARG A 108 8.56 5.67 -7.73
CA ARG A 108 8.69 6.99 -7.07
C ARG A 108 9.50 6.88 -5.78
N MET A 109 9.20 5.93 -4.92
CA MET A 109 9.95 5.69 -3.67
C MET A 109 11.43 5.44 -3.94
N LEU A 110 11.74 4.74 -5.03
CA LEU A 110 13.12 4.43 -5.44
C LEU A 110 13.90 5.68 -5.88
N ASN A 111 13.26 6.58 -6.65
CA ASN A 111 13.92 7.66 -7.36
C ASN A 111 13.72 9.06 -6.76
N THR A 112 12.82 9.22 -5.80
CA THR A 112 12.50 10.52 -5.22
C THR A 112 13.70 11.17 -4.52
N LYS A 113 13.85 12.47 -4.69
CA LYS A 113 14.74 13.32 -3.88
C LYS A 113 14.05 13.83 -2.60
N ARG A 114 12.76 13.51 -2.42
CA ARG A 114 11.93 13.84 -1.25
C ARG A 114 11.52 12.58 -0.50
N PRO A 115 12.48 11.81 0.06
CA PRO A 115 12.20 10.48 0.61
C PRO A 115 11.21 10.48 1.78
N LEU A 116 11.17 11.56 2.57
CA LEU A 116 10.24 11.67 3.70
C LEU A 116 8.79 11.88 3.23
N GLU A 117 8.56 12.56 2.10
CA GLU A 117 7.22 12.71 1.49
C GLU A 117 6.61 11.34 1.18
N GLU A 118 7.36 10.47 0.51
CA GLU A 118 6.88 9.12 0.19
C GLU A 118 6.79 8.21 1.43
N LYS A 119 7.70 8.36 2.39
CA LYS A 119 7.66 7.63 3.65
C LYS A 119 6.44 8.02 4.49
N MET A 120 6.08 9.31 4.52
CA MET A 120 4.86 9.79 5.16
C MET A 120 3.61 9.34 4.43
N ALA A 121 3.62 9.34 3.10
CA ALA A 121 2.50 8.79 2.32
C ALA A 121 2.27 7.31 2.65
N LEU A 122 3.34 6.51 2.84
CA LEU A 122 3.25 5.11 3.27
C LEU A 122 2.69 4.99 4.71
N PHE A 123 3.09 5.89 5.62
CA PHE A 123 2.52 5.96 6.96
C PHE A 123 1.01 6.23 6.92
N TRP A 124 0.60 7.27 6.18
CA TRP A 124 -0.82 7.64 6.07
C TRP A 124 -1.65 6.57 5.37
N HIS A 125 -1.10 5.89 4.38
CA HIS A 125 -1.75 4.77 3.72
C HIS A 125 -2.03 3.59 4.67
N GLY A 126 -1.18 3.38 5.68
CA GLY A 126 -1.39 2.40 6.74
C GLY A 126 -2.22 2.92 7.93
N HIS A 127 -2.41 4.24 8.05
CA HIS A 127 -3.16 4.88 9.11
C HIS A 127 -4.60 5.21 8.69
N PHE A 128 -4.79 5.81 7.52
CA PHE A 128 -6.08 6.13 6.91
C PHE A 128 -6.43 5.08 5.85
N VAL A 129 -6.84 3.94 6.33
CA VAL A 129 -6.97 2.74 5.52
C VAL A 129 -8.15 2.80 4.56
N SER A 130 -7.87 2.53 3.29
CA SER A 130 -8.86 2.15 2.28
C SER A 130 -8.33 0.96 1.48
N SER A 131 -9.21 0.07 1.03
CA SER A 131 -8.82 -1.13 0.28
C SER A 131 -9.48 -1.19 -1.09
N GLU A 132 -8.68 -1.44 -2.12
CA GLU A 132 -9.17 -1.69 -3.49
C GLU A 132 -10.18 -2.84 -3.54
N GLU A 133 -10.07 -3.82 -2.63
CA GLU A 133 -11.02 -4.93 -2.55
C GLU A 133 -12.48 -4.46 -2.40
N LYS A 134 -12.69 -3.33 -1.70
CA LYS A 134 -14.02 -2.73 -1.49
C LYS A 134 -14.26 -1.48 -2.33
N VAL A 135 -13.25 -0.62 -2.49
CA VAL A 135 -13.35 0.65 -3.26
C VAL A 135 -13.54 0.40 -4.74
N ARG A 136 -12.80 -0.55 -5.31
CA ARG A 136 -12.90 -1.03 -6.71
C ARG A 136 -12.83 0.08 -7.76
N ASP A 137 -12.01 1.09 -7.47
CA ASP A 137 -11.78 2.23 -8.35
C ASP A 137 -10.36 2.80 -8.13
N TYR A 138 -9.43 2.42 -9.01
CA TYR A 138 -8.03 2.83 -8.96
C TYR A 138 -7.85 4.36 -8.94
N ARG A 139 -8.77 5.12 -9.55
CA ARG A 139 -8.71 6.59 -9.60
C ARG A 139 -8.92 7.19 -8.21
N LYS A 140 -9.79 6.59 -7.39
CA LYS A 140 -10.01 6.99 -6.00
C LYS A 140 -8.77 6.66 -5.17
N MET A 141 -8.18 5.47 -5.36
CA MET A 141 -6.94 5.06 -4.68
C MET A 141 -5.76 5.98 -5.05
N LEU A 142 -5.63 6.35 -6.34
CA LEU A 142 -4.62 7.31 -6.78
C LEU A 142 -4.81 8.69 -6.13
N LYS A 143 -6.03 9.22 -6.10
CA LYS A 143 -6.32 10.51 -5.46
C LYS A 143 -6.03 10.51 -3.96
N GLN A 144 -6.36 9.42 -3.27
CA GLN A 144 -6.03 9.28 -1.86
C GLN A 144 -4.51 9.29 -1.63
N LEU A 145 -3.74 8.56 -2.45
CA LEU A 145 -2.29 8.60 -2.39
C LEU A 145 -1.75 10.01 -2.64
N GLN A 146 -2.26 10.71 -3.66
CA GLN A 146 -1.88 12.09 -3.95
C GLN A 146 -2.20 13.06 -2.80
N LEU A 147 -3.32 12.85 -2.09
CA LEU A 147 -3.66 13.60 -0.88
C LEU A 147 -2.59 13.39 0.21
N PHE A 148 -2.17 12.15 0.43
CA PHE A 148 -1.13 11.83 1.42
C PHE A 148 0.23 12.45 1.06
N GLN A 149 0.62 12.40 -0.21
CA GLN A 149 1.84 13.04 -0.70
C GLN A 149 1.80 14.56 -0.55
N ALA A 150 0.68 15.19 -0.89
CA ALA A 150 0.55 16.65 -0.87
C ALA A 150 0.43 17.23 0.54
N LYS A 151 -0.26 16.55 1.46
CA LYS A 151 -0.60 17.08 2.79
C LYS A 151 0.04 16.32 3.96
N GLY A 152 0.71 15.21 3.71
CA GLY A 152 1.19 14.30 4.76
C GLY A 152 2.23 14.88 5.73
N LEU A 153 2.94 15.93 5.35
CA LEU A 153 3.91 16.67 6.19
C LEU A 153 3.36 18.03 6.69
N GLY A 154 2.15 18.41 6.27
CA GLY A 154 1.53 19.69 6.57
C GLY A 154 0.62 19.67 7.79
N ASP A 155 -0.49 20.37 7.66
CA ASP A 155 -1.52 20.51 8.69
C ASP A 155 -2.37 19.23 8.77
N PHE A 156 -2.35 18.58 9.95
CA PHE A 156 -3.12 17.36 10.20
C PHE A 156 -4.63 17.59 10.12
N ARG A 157 -5.13 18.75 10.54
CA ARG A 157 -6.56 19.09 10.41
C ARG A 157 -6.99 19.08 8.94
N GLU A 158 -6.21 19.74 8.07
CA GLU A 158 -6.50 19.74 6.64
C GLU A 158 -6.40 18.35 6.00
N LEU A 159 -5.42 17.57 6.44
CA LEU A 159 -5.28 16.19 5.99
C LEU A 159 -6.48 15.35 6.43
N LEU A 160 -6.90 15.43 7.70
CA LEU A 160 -8.02 14.66 8.26
C LEU A 160 -9.34 15.02 7.58
N ILE A 161 -9.60 16.31 7.34
CA ILE A 161 -10.77 16.76 6.56
C ILE A 161 -10.69 16.21 5.13
N GLY A 162 -9.52 16.29 4.49
CA GLY A 162 -9.32 15.75 3.15
C GLY A 162 -9.60 14.25 3.07
N VAL A 163 -9.19 13.48 4.07
CA VAL A 163 -9.47 12.04 4.20
C VAL A 163 -10.95 11.78 4.45
N ALA A 164 -11.58 12.55 5.34
CA ALA A 164 -13.00 12.42 5.65
C ALA A 164 -13.91 12.69 4.43
N GLN A 165 -13.43 13.51 3.51
CA GLN A 165 -14.09 13.86 2.25
C GLN A 165 -13.59 13.04 1.05
N ASP A 166 -12.62 12.14 1.27
CA ASP A 166 -12.03 11.36 0.18
C ASP A 166 -12.99 10.27 -0.32
N PRO A 167 -13.27 10.21 -1.63
CA PRO A 167 -14.15 9.20 -2.23
C PRO A 167 -13.73 7.74 -1.98
N ALA A 168 -12.43 7.45 -1.84
CA ALA A 168 -11.99 6.10 -1.48
C ALA A 168 -12.38 5.75 -0.04
N MET A 169 -12.18 6.67 0.90
CA MET A 169 -12.56 6.50 2.29
C MET A 169 -14.07 6.37 2.46
N LEU A 170 -14.84 7.25 1.80
CA LEU A 170 -16.30 7.24 1.85
C LEU A 170 -16.89 5.94 1.27
N ALA A 171 -16.28 5.42 0.20
CA ALA A 171 -16.67 4.12 -0.37
C ALA A 171 -16.27 2.95 0.57
N TYR A 172 -15.10 3.04 1.18
CA TYR A 172 -14.59 1.98 2.04
C TYR A 172 -15.39 1.84 3.35
N LEU A 173 -15.84 2.95 3.93
CA LEU A 173 -16.58 2.99 5.19
C LEU A 173 -18.10 3.17 5.04
N ASP A 174 -18.65 2.90 3.84
CA ASP A 174 -20.10 2.89 3.56
C ASP A 174 -20.83 4.23 3.84
N ALA A 175 -20.18 5.35 3.54
CA ALA A 175 -20.75 6.68 3.78
C ALA A 175 -22.13 6.89 3.09
N ALA A 176 -22.36 6.26 1.95
CA ALA A 176 -23.66 6.31 1.28
C ALA A 176 -24.84 5.75 2.09
N ALA A 177 -24.54 4.88 3.07
CA ALA A 177 -25.52 4.31 4.00
C ALA A 177 -25.76 5.18 5.25
N ASN A 178 -25.01 6.29 5.42
CA ASN A 178 -25.15 7.20 6.56
C ASN A 178 -26.16 8.31 6.25
N LEU A 179 -27.40 8.13 6.69
CA LEU A 179 -28.55 8.96 6.34
C LEU A 179 -29.23 9.55 7.57
N LYS A 180 -29.82 10.74 7.42
CA LYS A 180 -30.72 11.33 8.41
C LYS A 180 -31.81 10.30 8.80
N GLY A 181 -31.99 10.10 10.10
CA GLY A 181 -32.94 9.15 10.64
C GLY A 181 -32.46 7.69 10.68
N ALA A 182 -31.37 7.36 9.98
CA ALA A 182 -30.72 6.05 10.01
C ALA A 182 -29.19 6.22 9.94
N PRO A 183 -28.55 6.82 10.96
CA PRO A 183 -27.11 7.08 10.94
C PRO A 183 -26.32 5.77 10.95
N ASN A 184 -25.29 5.70 10.10
CA ASN A 184 -24.33 4.61 10.06
C ASN A 184 -23.09 5.01 10.87
N GLU A 185 -22.81 4.29 11.93
CA GLU A 185 -21.74 4.61 12.89
C GLU A 185 -20.33 4.27 12.39
N ASN A 186 -20.19 3.49 11.33
CA ASN A 186 -18.91 2.92 10.89
C ASN A 186 -17.83 4.00 10.72
N PHE A 187 -18.10 5.02 9.90
CA PHE A 187 -17.14 6.10 9.65
C PHE A 187 -16.84 6.91 10.92
N ALA A 188 -17.87 7.24 11.74
CA ALA A 188 -17.70 8.00 12.96
C ALA A 188 -16.89 7.24 14.01
N ARG A 189 -17.05 5.93 14.09
CA ARG A 189 -16.26 5.06 14.95
C ARG A 189 -14.79 5.09 14.55
N GLU A 190 -14.50 4.86 13.27
CA GLU A 190 -13.13 4.78 12.80
C GLU A 190 -12.38 6.12 12.91
N ILE A 191 -13.05 7.25 12.67
CA ILE A 191 -12.41 8.56 12.81
C ILE A 191 -12.00 8.85 14.25
N MET A 192 -12.78 8.43 15.25
CA MET A 192 -12.43 8.58 16.67
C MET A 192 -11.43 7.51 17.13
N GLU A 193 -11.67 6.26 16.78
CA GLU A 193 -10.92 5.13 17.31
C GLU A 193 -9.55 4.94 16.66
N LEU A 194 -9.52 4.78 15.34
CA LEU A 194 -8.29 4.43 14.62
C LEU A 194 -7.51 5.64 14.12
N PHE A 195 -8.20 6.74 13.81
CA PHE A 195 -7.56 7.86 13.12
C PHE A 195 -7.12 8.98 14.06
N THR A 196 -7.76 9.13 15.24
CA THR A 196 -7.51 10.30 16.08
C THR A 196 -7.28 10.04 17.57
N MET A 197 -8.21 9.45 18.30
CA MET A 197 -8.17 9.42 19.77
C MET A 197 -7.71 8.07 20.36
N GLY A 198 -7.88 6.98 19.63
CA GLY A 198 -7.66 5.64 20.16
C GLY A 198 -8.85 5.09 20.97
N VAL A 199 -8.84 3.79 21.18
CA VAL A 199 -9.90 3.06 21.90
C VAL A 199 -10.08 3.62 23.34
N GLY A 200 -11.35 3.76 23.77
CA GLY A 200 -11.69 4.06 25.16
C GLY A 200 -11.70 5.55 25.53
N ASN A 201 -11.48 6.45 24.58
CA ASN A 201 -11.47 7.91 24.81
C ASN A 201 -12.74 8.61 24.32
N TYR A 202 -13.79 7.87 24.08
CA TYR A 202 -15.12 8.31 23.62
C TYR A 202 -16.18 7.33 24.15
N THR A 203 -17.45 7.69 24.05
CA THR A 203 -18.57 6.86 24.44
C THR A 203 -19.40 6.42 23.22
N GLU A 204 -20.24 5.39 23.36
CA GLU A 204 -21.17 4.99 22.30
C GLU A 204 -22.14 6.11 21.87
N PRO A 205 -22.67 6.97 22.80
CA PRO A 205 -23.40 8.17 22.41
C PRO A 205 -22.58 9.11 21.51
N ASP A 206 -21.27 9.33 21.80
CA ASP A 206 -20.42 10.19 20.97
C ASP A 206 -20.31 9.64 19.54
N ILE A 207 -20.20 8.31 19.37
CA ILE A 207 -20.18 7.69 18.05
C ILE A 207 -21.46 7.97 17.27
N ARG A 208 -22.64 7.83 17.91
CA ARG A 208 -23.93 8.09 17.25
C ARG A 208 -24.09 9.56 16.87
N GLU A 209 -23.72 10.45 17.76
CA GLU A 209 -23.81 11.90 17.50
C GLU A 209 -22.80 12.33 16.41
N GLY A 210 -21.59 11.77 16.44
CA GLY A 210 -20.62 11.92 15.35
C GLY A 210 -21.16 11.40 14.01
N ALA A 211 -21.79 10.21 14.00
CA ALA A 211 -22.39 9.67 12.80
C ALA A 211 -23.49 10.56 12.21
N ARG A 212 -24.32 11.18 13.07
CA ARG A 212 -25.33 12.17 12.66
C ARG A 212 -24.70 13.38 11.96
N ALA A 213 -23.53 13.83 12.41
CA ALA A 213 -22.83 14.96 11.81
C ALA A 213 -22.28 14.66 10.40
N PHE A 214 -21.94 13.41 10.11
CA PHE A 214 -21.46 12.96 8.79
C PHE A 214 -22.58 12.45 7.86
N THR A 215 -23.85 12.51 8.28
CA THR A 215 -24.98 12.12 7.41
C THR A 215 -25.03 12.96 6.14
N GLY A 216 -25.39 12.34 5.02
CA GLY A 216 -25.46 13.00 3.71
C GLY A 216 -24.11 13.19 3.02
N TRP A 217 -22.98 12.93 3.69
CA TRP A 217 -21.68 12.94 3.01
C TRP A 217 -21.59 11.77 2.05
N ASN A 218 -21.17 12.04 0.82
CA ASN A 218 -21.13 11.04 -0.24
C ASN A 218 -20.13 11.46 -1.33
N PHE A 219 -20.08 10.71 -2.42
CA PHE A 219 -19.26 11.02 -3.58
C PHE A 219 -20.01 10.78 -4.89
N ALA A 220 -19.62 11.53 -5.92
CA ALA A 220 -20.03 11.32 -7.31
C ALA A 220 -18.76 11.14 -8.15
N GLY A 221 -18.53 9.93 -8.64
CA GLY A 221 -17.26 9.56 -9.27
C GLY A 221 -16.10 9.70 -8.30
N THR A 222 -15.16 10.59 -8.60
CA THR A 222 -14.02 10.91 -7.75
C THR A 222 -14.15 12.24 -7.03
N LYS A 223 -15.35 12.78 -6.86
CA LYS A 223 -15.61 14.07 -6.19
C LYS A 223 -16.48 13.88 -4.96
N PHE A 224 -16.11 14.55 -3.89
CA PHE A 224 -16.95 14.69 -2.69
C PHE A 224 -18.22 15.46 -3.01
N VAL A 225 -19.34 15.02 -2.44
CA VAL A 225 -20.64 15.71 -2.52
C VAL A 225 -21.35 15.59 -1.17
N VAL A 226 -22.17 16.59 -0.85
CA VAL A 226 -23.09 16.55 0.30
C VAL A 226 -24.51 16.49 -0.25
N ASN A 227 -25.33 15.60 0.30
CA ASN A 227 -26.76 15.57 0.04
C ASN A 227 -27.49 16.17 1.24
N ASP A 228 -27.86 17.45 1.13
CA ASP A 228 -28.48 18.22 2.20
C ASP A 228 -29.81 17.62 2.69
N GLU A 229 -30.59 17.00 1.80
CA GLU A 229 -31.86 16.34 2.16
C GLU A 229 -31.63 15.14 3.09
N ARG A 230 -30.45 14.53 2.99
CA ARG A 230 -30.04 13.36 3.80
C ARG A 230 -29.16 13.74 4.99
N HIS A 231 -28.86 15.03 5.17
CA HIS A 231 -28.06 15.53 6.29
C HIS A 231 -28.93 15.79 7.53
N ASP A 232 -28.44 15.42 8.70
CA ASP A 232 -29.05 15.71 9.99
C ASP A 232 -28.50 17.02 10.56
N GLY A 233 -29.16 18.15 10.31
CA GLY A 233 -28.82 19.47 10.82
C GLY A 233 -29.31 19.75 12.26
N GLY A 234 -29.87 18.77 12.98
CA GLY A 234 -30.30 18.93 14.37
C GLY A 234 -29.14 19.04 15.37
N ASP A 235 -29.44 19.53 16.57
CA ASP A 235 -28.46 19.62 17.66
C ASP A 235 -27.92 18.24 18.03
N LYS A 236 -26.66 18.24 18.42
CA LYS A 236 -25.88 17.06 18.82
C LYS A 236 -25.12 17.32 20.11
N ASN A 237 -24.98 16.29 20.94
CA ASN A 237 -24.09 16.29 22.10
C ASN A 237 -22.87 15.44 21.78
N PHE A 238 -21.72 16.07 21.55
CA PHE A 238 -20.53 15.37 21.08
C PHE A 238 -19.29 15.78 21.88
N LEU A 239 -18.68 14.80 22.55
CA LEU A 239 -17.47 15.00 23.39
C LEU A 239 -17.60 16.18 24.37
N GLY A 240 -18.78 16.36 24.96
CA GLY A 240 -19.07 17.41 25.95
C GLY A 240 -19.46 18.76 25.35
N GLU A 241 -19.45 18.95 24.03
CA GLU A 241 -19.96 20.13 23.35
C GLU A 241 -21.40 19.89 22.84
N HIS A 242 -22.20 20.95 22.74
CA HIS A 242 -23.59 20.90 22.29
C HIS A 242 -23.82 21.93 21.17
N GLY A 243 -24.47 21.49 20.07
CA GLY A 243 -24.79 22.35 18.93
C GLY A 243 -25.15 21.59 17.65
N PRO A 244 -25.52 22.31 16.58
CA PRO A 244 -25.89 21.73 15.29
C PRO A 244 -24.65 21.42 14.43
N PHE A 245 -23.74 20.61 14.97
CA PHE A 245 -22.45 20.32 14.35
C PHE A 245 -22.57 19.55 13.04
N ASP A 246 -21.81 19.98 12.03
CA ASP A 246 -21.49 19.22 10.83
C ASP A 246 -20.21 18.38 11.00
N GLY A 247 -19.86 17.61 9.96
CA GLY A 247 -18.70 16.71 10.02
C GLY A 247 -17.36 17.44 10.20
N VAL A 248 -17.20 18.66 9.68
CA VAL A 248 -15.97 19.46 9.87
C VAL A 248 -15.86 19.95 11.30
N GLN A 249 -16.97 20.43 11.88
CA GLN A 249 -17.02 20.88 13.27
C GLN A 249 -16.77 19.74 14.26
N VAL A 250 -17.27 18.52 13.96
CA VAL A 250 -16.95 17.32 14.74
C VAL A 250 -15.45 17.01 14.70
N ILE A 251 -14.79 17.13 13.55
CA ILE A 251 -13.33 17.01 13.45
C ILE A 251 -12.63 18.06 14.32
N ASP A 252 -13.09 19.29 14.31
CA ASP A 252 -12.52 20.37 15.14
C ASP A 252 -12.67 20.08 16.65
N ILE A 253 -13.78 19.50 17.07
CA ILE A 253 -14.00 19.09 18.47
C ILE A 253 -13.05 17.93 18.85
N ILE A 254 -12.87 16.95 17.97
CA ILE A 254 -11.91 15.83 18.16
C ILE A 254 -10.48 16.37 18.34
N LEU A 255 -10.07 17.33 17.53
CA LEU A 255 -8.72 17.93 17.61
C LEU A 255 -8.48 18.76 18.88
N LYS A 256 -9.52 19.22 19.55
CA LYS A 256 -9.41 19.88 20.87
C LYS A 256 -9.12 18.89 22.00
N GLN A 257 -9.41 17.58 21.80
CA GLN A 257 -9.16 16.57 22.82
C GLN A 257 -7.65 16.33 22.99
N PRO A 258 -7.09 16.47 24.21
CA PRO A 258 -5.64 16.30 24.42
C PRO A 258 -5.11 14.95 23.94
N VAL A 259 -5.88 13.90 24.12
CA VAL A 259 -5.53 12.53 23.73
C VAL A 259 -5.27 12.38 22.23
N THR A 260 -5.89 13.20 21.37
CA THR A 260 -5.71 13.16 19.91
C THR A 260 -4.27 13.42 19.52
N ALA A 261 -3.67 14.47 20.07
CA ALA A 261 -2.28 14.80 19.79
C ALA A 261 -1.32 13.73 20.33
N ASP A 262 -1.57 13.24 21.55
CA ASP A 262 -0.76 12.20 22.18
C ASP A 262 -0.80 10.89 21.39
N TYR A 263 -1.98 10.50 20.91
CA TYR A 263 -2.18 9.31 20.09
C TYR A 263 -1.43 9.38 18.76
N LEU A 264 -1.60 10.49 18.04
CA LEU A 264 -0.96 10.71 16.75
C LEU A 264 0.56 10.79 16.89
N ALA A 265 1.06 11.56 17.86
CA ALA A 265 2.49 11.67 18.11
C ALA A 265 3.11 10.31 18.48
N GLY A 266 2.40 9.51 19.28
CA GLY A 266 2.82 8.15 19.61
C GLY A 266 2.89 7.22 18.39
N LYS A 267 1.94 7.33 17.45
CA LYS A 267 1.97 6.54 16.20
C LYS A 267 3.14 6.95 15.29
N LEU A 268 3.38 8.25 15.13
CA LEU A 268 4.51 8.76 14.35
C LEU A 268 5.85 8.34 14.96
N TYR A 269 5.98 8.44 16.27
CA TYR A 269 7.18 7.99 16.95
C TYR A 269 7.44 6.48 16.71
N ARG A 270 6.42 5.61 16.87
CA ARG A 270 6.56 4.18 16.58
C ARG A 270 7.01 3.90 15.15
N PHE A 271 6.47 4.63 14.22
CA PHE A 271 6.78 4.41 12.80
C PHE A 271 8.22 4.81 12.43
N PHE A 272 8.79 5.80 13.10
CA PHE A 272 10.12 6.33 12.76
C PHE A 272 11.23 5.93 13.72
N VAL A 273 10.92 5.56 14.96
CA VAL A 273 11.92 5.38 16.00
C VAL A 273 11.96 3.94 16.52
N ARG A 274 10.96 3.53 17.32
CA ARG A 274 10.88 2.17 17.88
C ARG A 274 9.47 1.87 18.41
N ASP A 275 9.17 0.57 18.58
CA ASP A 275 7.82 0.11 18.95
C ASP A 275 7.36 0.63 20.32
N GLU A 276 8.28 0.79 21.28
CA GLU A 276 7.93 1.23 22.63
C GLU A 276 8.00 2.76 22.75
N VAL A 277 6.88 3.35 23.17
CA VAL A 277 6.76 4.79 23.45
C VAL A 277 6.44 4.97 24.92
N PRO A 278 7.40 5.46 25.76
CA PRO A 278 7.10 5.79 27.15
C PRO A 278 5.94 6.79 27.24
N ALA A 279 5.02 6.58 28.19
CA ALA A 279 3.83 7.43 28.33
C ALA A 279 4.17 8.92 28.46
N LYS A 280 5.19 9.25 29.27
CA LYS A 280 5.67 10.64 29.42
C LYS A 280 6.13 11.22 28.10
N LEU A 281 6.95 10.50 27.33
CA LEU A 281 7.44 10.97 26.03
C LEU A 281 6.28 11.16 25.04
N ARG A 282 5.31 10.26 25.05
CA ARG A 282 4.11 10.38 24.20
C ARG A 282 3.36 11.68 24.48
N THR A 283 3.15 12.03 25.75
CA THR A 283 2.48 13.29 26.13
C THR A 283 3.33 14.50 25.76
N GLU A 284 4.65 14.49 26.01
CA GLU A 284 5.56 15.58 25.63
C GLU A 284 5.54 15.83 24.11
N LEU A 285 5.55 14.79 23.29
CA LEU A 285 5.43 14.90 21.83
C LEU A 285 4.02 15.37 21.42
N GLY A 286 2.97 14.96 22.13
CA GLY A 286 1.61 15.49 21.96
C GLY A 286 1.53 16.99 22.25
N ASP A 287 2.23 17.47 23.30
CA ASP A 287 2.34 18.90 23.60
C ASP A 287 3.02 19.68 22.48
N VAL A 288 4.10 19.13 21.90
CA VAL A 288 4.76 19.72 20.73
C VAL A 288 3.77 19.85 19.56
N LEU A 289 3.00 18.80 19.28
CA LEU A 289 2.04 18.80 18.17
C LEU A 289 0.92 19.84 18.40
N ARG A 290 0.38 19.94 19.63
CA ARG A 290 -0.63 20.96 20.01
C ARG A 290 -0.08 22.38 19.90
N ALA A 291 1.12 22.61 20.43
CA ALA A 291 1.77 23.94 20.41
C ALA A 291 2.01 24.42 18.97
N ASN A 292 2.27 23.50 18.05
CA ASN A 292 2.43 23.77 16.62
C ASN A 292 1.13 23.60 15.82
N LYS A 293 -0.05 23.68 16.47
CA LYS A 293 -1.36 23.66 15.81
C LYS A 293 -1.53 22.50 14.84
N TYR A 294 -1.11 21.31 15.26
CA TYR A 294 -1.15 20.07 14.48
C TYR A 294 -0.33 20.06 13.17
N GLN A 295 0.69 20.93 13.07
CA GLN A 295 1.65 20.82 11.96
C GLN A 295 2.57 19.61 12.18
N ILE A 296 2.62 18.71 11.20
CA ILE A 296 3.37 17.44 11.29
C ILE A 296 4.89 17.65 11.18
N ALA A 297 5.33 18.52 10.29
CA ALA A 297 6.76 18.76 10.07
C ALA A 297 7.52 19.20 11.34
N PRO A 298 7.06 20.15 12.18
CA PRO A 298 7.72 20.51 13.43
C PRO A 298 7.81 19.37 14.46
N LEU A 299 6.80 18.49 14.52
CA LEU A 299 6.86 17.29 15.36
C LEU A 299 7.96 16.33 14.89
N LEU A 300 8.01 16.04 13.59
CA LEU A 300 9.04 15.18 13.01
C LEU A 300 10.44 15.78 13.15
N GLU A 301 10.59 17.10 12.98
CA GLU A 301 11.86 17.78 13.24
C GLU A 301 12.30 17.58 14.70
N THR A 302 11.39 17.71 15.66
CA THR A 302 11.66 17.46 17.08
C THR A 302 12.11 16.02 17.31
N ILE A 303 11.41 15.04 16.71
CA ILE A 303 11.75 13.62 16.84
C ILE A 303 13.14 13.34 16.23
N PHE A 304 13.40 13.75 14.99
CA PHE A 304 14.64 13.45 14.28
C PHE A 304 15.86 14.18 14.83
N ARG A 305 15.68 15.28 15.58
CA ARG A 305 16.77 15.99 16.27
C ARG A 305 16.96 15.52 17.71
N SER A 306 16.14 14.61 18.20
CA SER A 306 16.24 14.10 19.56
C SER A 306 17.44 13.17 19.72
N ARG A 307 18.06 13.18 20.92
CA ARG A 307 19.11 12.22 21.29
C ARG A 307 18.60 10.78 21.27
N ASP A 308 17.33 10.60 21.54
CA ASP A 308 16.69 9.29 21.57
C ASP A 308 16.66 8.64 20.18
N PHE A 309 16.41 9.43 19.12
CA PHE A 309 16.43 8.95 17.74
C PHE A 309 17.77 8.32 17.34
N TYR A 310 18.88 8.86 17.83
CA TYR A 310 20.25 8.38 17.57
C TYR A 310 20.80 7.45 18.65
N SER A 311 19.98 7.06 19.62
CA SER A 311 20.40 6.18 20.69
C SER A 311 20.57 4.73 20.22
N ASN A 312 21.39 3.96 20.93
CA ASN A 312 21.50 2.51 20.69
C ASN A 312 20.18 1.75 20.90
N ALA A 313 19.22 2.33 21.63
CA ALA A 313 17.90 1.77 21.83
C ALA A 313 17.00 1.97 20.60
N SER A 314 17.35 2.87 19.68
CA SER A 314 16.55 3.23 18.50
C SER A 314 17.23 2.83 17.19
N CYS A 315 18.58 3.05 17.09
CA CYS A 315 19.30 2.71 15.86
C CYS A 315 19.32 1.20 15.60
N GLY A 316 18.87 0.79 14.41
CA GLY A 316 18.87 -0.61 13.99
C GLY A 316 17.92 -1.50 14.77
N THR A 317 16.83 -0.95 15.33
CA THR A 317 15.80 -1.72 16.06
C THR A 317 14.46 -1.74 15.34
N HIS A 318 14.26 -0.86 14.35
CA HIS A 318 13.08 -0.85 13.52
C HIS A 318 13.10 -2.01 12.53
N ILE A 319 12.08 -2.87 12.57
CA ILE A 319 11.93 -3.95 11.59
C ILE A 319 11.38 -3.35 10.30
N LYS A 320 12.15 -3.46 9.21
CA LYS A 320 11.68 -2.97 7.90
C LYS A 320 10.35 -3.61 7.52
N SER A 321 9.36 -2.80 7.20
CA SER A 321 8.16 -3.30 6.54
C SER A 321 8.49 -3.93 5.17
N PRO A 322 7.65 -4.79 4.62
CA PRO A 322 7.91 -5.40 3.32
C PRO A 322 8.25 -4.41 2.20
N VAL A 323 7.49 -3.33 2.08
CA VAL A 323 7.76 -2.28 1.08
C VAL A 323 9.11 -1.60 1.34
N GLU A 324 9.45 -1.32 2.60
CA GLU A 324 10.76 -0.76 2.96
C GLU A 324 11.90 -1.70 2.63
N LEU A 325 11.74 -2.99 2.95
CA LEU A 325 12.74 -4.01 2.65
C LEU A 325 13.01 -4.06 1.13
N VAL A 326 11.96 -4.22 0.33
CA VAL A 326 12.07 -4.39 -1.11
C VAL A 326 12.66 -3.13 -1.77
N VAL A 327 12.07 -1.96 -1.53
CA VAL A 327 12.51 -0.70 -2.16
C VAL A 327 13.92 -0.32 -1.70
N SER A 328 14.24 -0.48 -0.39
CA SER A 328 15.59 -0.16 0.09
C SER A 328 16.64 -1.11 -0.47
N THR A 329 16.32 -2.38 -0.68
CA THR A 329 17.21 -3.34 -1.34
C THR A 329 17.53 -2.89 -2.76
N TYR A 330 16.51 -2.58 -3.56
CA TYR A 330 16.70 -2.09 -4.92
C TYR A 330 17.53 -0.80 -4.97
N LYS A 331 17.25 0.15 -4.09
CA LYS A 331 18.01 1.40 -4.00
C LYS A 331 19.48 1.15 -3.65
N LYS A 332 19.76 0.30 -2.67
CA LYS A 332 21.11 -0.06 -2.25
C LYS A 332 21.87 -0.85 -3.31
N LEU A 333 21.17 -1.61 -4.15
CA LEU A 333 21.75 -2.27 -5.33
C LEU A 333 21.99 -1.30 -6.50
N GLY A 334 21.58 -0.04 -6.38
CA GLY A 334 21.78 0.98 -7.41
C GLY A 334 20.82 0.87 -8.59
N LEU A 335 19.67 0.23 -8.41
CA LEU A 335 18.67 0.14 -9.47
C LEU A 335 17.97 1.50 -9.66
N GLY A 336 17.79 1.90 -10.91
CA GLY A 336 17.02 3.10 -11.29
C GLY A 336 15.54 2.80 -11.57
N VAL A 337 15.18 1.53 -11.74
CA VAL A 337 13.83 1.06 -12.03
C VAL A 337 13.55 -0.19 -11.20
N VAL A 338 12.35 -0.28 -10.65
CA VAL A 338 11.88 -1.50 -9.97
C VAL A 338 11.82 -2.63 -11.00
N PRO A 339 12.46 -3.78 -10.77
CA PRO A 339 12.40 -4.89 -11.71
C PRO A 339 11.00 -5.48 -11.77
N GLY A 340 10.66 -6.09 -12.90
CA GLY A 340 9.41 -6.84 -13.05
C GLY A 340 9.57 -8.31 -12.65
N VAL A 341 10.80 -8.76 -12.38
CA VAL A 341 11.14 -10.11 -11.90
C VAL A 341 12.22 -9.97 -10.82
N PRO A 342 11.94 -10.36 -9.56
CA PRO A 342 10.64 -10.80 -9.07
C PRO A 342 9.56 -9.71 -9.18
N ASP A 343 8.31 -10.12 -9.37
CA ASP A 343 7.18 -9.20 -9.45
C ASP A 343 7.01 -8.46 -8.12
N PHE A 344 6.94 -7.11 -8.19
CA PHE A 344 6.88 -6.27 -6.99
C PHE A 344 5.62 -6.55 -6.16
N HIS A 345 4.46 -6.64 -6.81
CA HIS A 345 3.18 -6.84 -6.13
C HIS A 345 3.12 -8.21 -5.45
N GLU A 346 3.52 -9.27 -6.17
CA GLU A 346 3.58 -10.63 -5.63
C GLU A 346 4.58 -10.71 -4.45
N THR A 347 5.73 -10.08 -4.59
CA THR A 347 6.78 -10.05 -3.55
C THR A 347 6.27 -9.39 -2.27
N ILE A 348 5.72 -8.18 -2.33
CA ILE A 348 5.23 -7.50 -1.13
C ILE A 348 4.00 -8.19 -0.53
N SER A 349 3.20 -8.88 -1.36
CA SER A 349 2.07 -9.70 -0.93
C SER A 349 2.54 -10.93 -0.15
N ALA A 350 3.50 -11.68 -0.67
CA ALA A 350 4.10 -12.83 0.03
C ALA A 350 4.73 -12.41 1.36
N LEU A 351 5.33 -11.22 1.42
CA LEU A 351 5.90 -10.64 2.61
C LEU A 351 4.86 -10.06 3.59
N GLY A 352 3.58 -9.99 3.21
CA GLY A 352 2.46 -9.60 4.07
C GLY A 352 2.05 -8.12 4.03
N GLN A 353 2.54 -7.31 3.06
CA GLN A 353 2.13 -5.90 2.90
C GLN A 353 1.78 -5.60 1.45
N THR A 354 0.56 -5.87 1.05
CA THR A 354 0.10 -5.55 -0.31
C THR A 354 -0.39 -4.10 -0.37
N LEU A 355 0.33 -3.23 -1.07
CA LEU A 355 -0.10 -1.83 -1.25
C LEU A 355 -1.51 -1.77 -1.86
N PHE A 356 -2.35 -0.92 -1.32
CA PHE A 356 -3.78 -0.74 -1.65
C PHE A 356 -4.71 -1.90 -1.27
N TRP A 357 -4.19 -2.96 -0.63
CA TRP A 357 -4.98 -4.07 -0.09
C TRP A 357 -4.65 -4.33 1.39
N PRO A 358 -4.88 -3.37 2.29
CA PRO A 358 -4.72 -3.63 3.72
C PRO A 358 -5.71 -4.71 4.17
N PRO A 359 -5.32 -5.58 5.11
CA PRO A 359 -6.14 -6.74 5.51
C PRO A 359 -7.36 -6.35 6.35
N THR A 360 -7.29 -5.22 7.06
CA THR A 360 -8.34 -4.73 7.95
C THR A 360 -8.40 -3.20 7.94
N VAL A 361 -9.42 -2.61 8.56
CA VAL A 361 -9.54 -1.15 8.77
C VAL A 361 -8.42 -0.57 9.64
N ALA A 362 -7.76 -1.40 10.46
CA ALA A 362 -6.60 -1.00 11.25
C ALA A 362 -5.27 -1.03 10.48
N GLY A 363 -5.30 -1.38 9.20
CA GLY A 363 -4.11 -1.49 8.34
C GLY A 363 -3.34 -2.80 8.50
N TRP A 364 -2.04 -2.73 8.25
CA TRP A 364 -1.13 -3.87 8.43
C TRP A 364 -0.60 -3.89 9.86
N ALA A 365 -0.47 -5.09 10.42
CA ALA A 365 0.31 -5.28 11.64
C ALA A 365 1.77 -4.86 11.39
N GLN A 366 2.41 -4.30 12.41
CA GLN A 366 3.75 -3.70 12.31
C GLN A 366 4.76 -4.40 13.24
N GLY A 367 6.01 -3.99 13.17
CA GLY A 367 7.08 -4.46 14.03
C GLY A 367 7.30 -5.97 13.90
N ARG A 368 7.27 -6.70 15.01
CA ARG A 368 7.53 -8.16 15.04
C ARG A 368 6.61 -9.00 14.16
N SER A 369 5.44 -8.49 13.78
CA SER A 369 4.54 -9.21 12.87
C SER A 369 5.12 -9.42 11.47
N TRP A 370 6.16 -8.66 11.09
CA TRP A 370 6.88 -8.82 9.82
C TRP A 370 7.93 -9.93 9.81
N ILE A 371 8.25 -10.53 10.97
CA ILE A 371 9.32 -11.53 11.13
C ILE A 371 8.82 -12.83 11.78
N THR A 372 7.60 -13.24 11.46
CA THR A 372 7.13 -14.59 11.78
C THR A 372 7.96 -15.64 11.02
N PRO A 373 8.02 -16.90 11.48
CA PRO A 373 8.83 -17.93 10.81
C PRO A 373 8.55 -18.05 9.31
N GLY A 374 7.27 -18.02 8.88
CA GLY A 374 6.91 -18.05 7.46
C GLY A 374 7.40 -16.82 6.70
N LEU A 375 7.23 -15.62 7.26
CA LEU A 375 7.67 -14.38 6.62
C LEU A 375 9.20 -14.23 6.59
N LEU A 376 9.93 -14.85 7.53
CA LEU A 376 11.40 -14.91 7.46
C LEU A 376 11.88 -15.77 6.29
N ILE A 377 11.17 -16.87 5.98
CA ILE A 377 11.45 -17.68 4.79
C ILE A 377 11.19 -16.84 3.53
N GLU A 378 10.06 -16.13 3.46
CA GLU A 378 9.76 -15.26 2.30
C GLU A 378 10.76 -14.11 2.15
N ARG A 379 11.31 -13.55 3.23
CA ARG A 379 12.40 -12.57 3.18
C ARG A 379 13.69 -13.16 2.62
N GLY A 380 14.01 -14.41 2.98
CA GLY A 380 15.12 -15.18 2.39
C GLY A 380 14.88 -15.49 0.91
N ASN A 381 13.65 -15.89 0.53
CA ASN A 381 13.27 -16.09 -0.86
C ASN A 381 13.42 -14.81 -1.68
N PHE A 382 12.93 -13.68 -1.19
CA PHE A 382 13.12 -12.37 -1.84
C PHE A 382 14.62 -12.05 -2.05
N ALA A 383 15.46 -12.25 -1.02
CA ALA A 383 16.90 -12.03 -1.13
C ALA A 383 17.53 -12.89 -2.23
N ARG A 384 17.10 -14.17 -2.33
CA ARG A 384 17.54 -15.08 -3.40
C ARG A 384 17.05 -14.59 -4.77
N ASP A 385 15.77 -14.28 -4.91
CA ASP A 385 15.13 -13.97 -6.19
C ASP A 385 15.64 -12.65 -6.80
N VAL A 386 16.13 -11.73 -5.97
CA VAL A 386 16.78 -10.51 -6.45
C VAL A 386 18.16 -10.79 -7.05
N VAL A 387 18.97 -11.64 -6.41
CA VAL A 387 20.35 -11.91 -6.85
C VAL A 387 20.45 -13.09 -7.82
N PHE A 388 19.49 -14.02 -7.78
CA PHE A 388 19.35 -15.17 -8.67
C PHE A 388 17.95 -15.21 -9.26
N PRO A 389 17.56 -14.25 -10.10
CA PRO A 389 16.23 -14.23 -10.67
C PRO A 389 16.01 -15.46 -11.55
N ASP A 390 14.93 -16.20 -11.28
CA ASP A 390 14.55 -17.36 -12.07
C ASP A 390 13.86 -16.92 -13.36
N ILE A 391 14.64 -16.68 -14.40
CA ILE A 391 14.15 -16.29 -15.72
C ILE A 391 13.40 -17.41 -16.46
N GLY A 392 13.56 -18.67 -16.04
CA GLY A 392 12.84 -19.82 -16.59
C GLY A 392 11.42 -19.95 -16.06
N PHE A 393 11.11 -19.30 -14.93
CA PHE A 393 9.83 -19.37 -14.23
C PHE A 393 9.11 -18.01 -14.14
N ILE A 394 9.26 -17.18 -15.15
CA ILE A 394 8.52 -15.91 -15.21
C ILE A 394 7.05 -16.26 -15.47
N ALA A 395 6.20 -16.03 -14.47
CA ALA A 395 4.75 -16.15 -14.66
C ALA A 395 4.30 -15.31 -15.86
N PRO A 396 3.37 -15.78 -16.69
CA PRO A 396 2.83 -14.99 -17.78
C PRO A 396 2.40 -13.60 -17.28
N ASP A 397 2.67 -12.58 -18.09
CA ASP A 397 2.21 -11.22 -17.76
C ASP A 397 0.72 -11.27 -17.44
N ARG A 398 0.34 -10.65 -16.32
CA ARG A 398 -1.05 -10.54 -15.89
C ARG A 398 -1.78 -11.88 -15.71
N HIS A 399 -1.03 -12.89 -15.28
CA HIS A 399 -1.66 -14.12 -14.82
C HIS A 399 -2.74 -13.77 -13.80
N PRO A 400 -3.95 -14.37 -13.87
CA PRO A 400 -5.05 -14.02 -12.95
C PRO A 400 -4.77 -14.33 -11.48
N GLY A 401 -3.55 -14.64 -11.12
CA GLY A 401 -2.96 -14.94 -9.80
C GLY A 401 -4.02 -15.30 -8.77
N GLY A 402 -4.01 -16.39 -8.11
CA GLY A 402 -4.96 -16.73 -7.05
C GLY A 402 -6.47 -16.71 -7.37
N ASP A 403 -6.90 -16.16 -8.53
CA ASP A 403 -8.30 -16.18 -8.95
C ASP A 403 -8.63 -17.52 -9.62
N PHE A 404 -8.75 -18.52 -8.77
CA PHE A 404 -9.02 -19.90 -9.14
C PHE A 404 -10.27 -20.04 -10.04
N GLN A 405 -11.27 -19.19 -9.84
CA GLN A 405 -12.50 -19.21 -10.64
C GLN A 405 -12.23 -18.84 -12.10
N ILE A 406 -11.42 -17.81 -12.36
CA ILE A 406 -11.06 -17.40 -13.72
C ILE A 406 -10.24 -18.50 -14.40
N LEU A 407 -9.29 -19.09 -13.71
CA LEU A 407 -8.48 -20.19 -14.24
C LEU A 407 -9.33 -21.39 -14.62
N GLN A 408 -10.22 -21.84 -13.74
CA GLN A 408 -11.11 -22.97 -14.02
C GLN A 408 -12.04 -22.72 -15.21
N VAL A 409 -12.61 -21.51 -15.30
CA VAL A 409 -13.47 -21.16 -16.44
C VAL A 409 -12.66 -21.17 -17.74
N GLY A 410 -11.46 -20.58 -17.73
CA GLY A 410 -10.57 -20.55 -18.90
C GLY A 410 -10.19 -21.97 -19.38
N GLU A 411 -9.81 -22.86 -18.46
CA GLU A 411 -9.48 -24.24 -18.78
C GLU A 411 -10.68 -25.01 -19.36
N LYS A 412 -11.86 -24.87 -18.77
CA LYS A 412 -13.07 -25.53 -19.28
C LYS A 412 -13.44 -25.05 -20.67
N LEU A 413 -13.39 -23.74 -20.90
CA LEU A 413 -13.64 -23.16 -22.24
C LEU A 413 -12.63 -23.63 -23.28
N ALA A 414 -11.33 -23.69 -22.92
CA ALA A 414 -10.28 -24.16 -23.79
C ALA A 414 -10.47 -25.65 -24.20
N ARG A 415 -11.10 -26.44 -23.31
CA ARG A 415 -11.46 -27.86 -23.59
C ARG A 415 -12.84 -28.01 -24.25
N GLY A 416 -13.53 -26.94 -24.57
CA GLY A 416 -14.88 -26.98 -25.13
C GLY A 416 -15.95 -27.51 -24.17
N LEU A 417 -15.66 -27.47 -22.84
CA LEU A 417 -16.59 -27.94 -21.82
C LEU A 417 -17.64 -26.88 -21.47
N ASP A 418 -18.85 -27.33 -21.15
CA ASP A 418 -19.89 -26.45 -20.66
C ASP A 418 -19.51 -25.89 -19.28
N ILE A 419 -19.61 -24.59 -19.13
CA ILE A 419 -19.37 -23.87 -17.87
C ILE A 419 -20.64 -23.62 -17.08
N SER A 420 -21.84 -23.90 -17.65
CA SER A 420 -23.07 -23.89 -16.88
C SER A 420 -23.02 -25.00 -15.82
N SER A 421 -23.58 -24.74 -14.64
CA SER A 421 -23.63 -25.76 -13.60
C SER A 421 -24.62 -26.88 -14.00
N ALA A 422 -24.09 -27.96 -14.56
CA ALA A 422 -24.88 -29.09 -15.03
C ALA A 422 -25.47 -29.96 -13.89
N THR A 423 -25.34 -29.54 -12.65
CA THR A 423 -25.59 -30.42 -11.49
C THR A 423 -26.64 -29.94 -10.51
N MET A 424 -27.50 -28.98 -10.87
CA MET A 424 -28.71 -28.77 -10.06
C MET A 424 -29.81 -29.73 -10.54
N PRO A 425 -30.33 -30.59 -9.69
CA PRO A 425 -31.48 -31.42 -10.04
C PRO A 425 -32.66 -30.53 -10.41
N ASP A 426 -33.45 -31.00 -11.35
CA ASP A 426 -34.69 -30.37 -11.84
C ASP A 426 -35.77 -30.31 -10.73
N ASN A 427 -35.52 -29.58 -9.67
CA ASN A 427 -36.49 -29.39 -8.58
C ASN A 427 -37.21 -28.08 -8.80
N LYS A 428 -38.21 -28.12 -9.66
CA LYS A 428 -39.10 -26.98 -10.00
C LYS A 428 -39.80 -26.38 -8.79
N ASP A 429 -39.94 -27.11 -7.71
CA ASP A 429 -40.69 -26.67 -6.52
C ASP A 429 -39.88 -25.79 -5.53
N GLN A 430 -38.54 -25.74 -5.66
CA GLN A 430 -37.70 -24.84 -4.86
C GLN A 430 -37.42 -23.49 -5.53
N MET A 431 -37.85 -23.27 -6.77
CA MET A 431 -37.70 -22.02 -7.50
C MET A 431 -38.64 -20.89 -7.06
N ALA A 432 -39.58 -21.15 -6.16
CA ALA A 432 -40.59 -20.17 -5.74
C ALA A 432 -40.11 -19.24 -4.61
N THR A 433 -38.96 -19.46 -4.03
CA THR A 433 -38.35 -18.55 -3.07
C THR A 433 -37.26 -17.74 -3.75
N ALA A 434 -37.30 -16.43 -3.58
CA ALA A 434 -36.41 -15.40 -4.12
C ALA A 434 -34.92 -15.60 -3.78
N ASN A 435 -34.36 -16.75 -4.09
CA ASN A 435 -32.97 -17.12 -3.81
C ASN A 435 -32.17 -16.99 -5.11
N MET A 436 -31.31 -15.98 -5.17
CA MET A 436 -30.44 -15.61 -6.30
C MET A 436 -29.55 -16.75 -6.83
N MET A 437 -29.44 -17.86 -6.13
CA MET A 437 -28.66 -19.04 -6.53
C MET A 437 -29.44 -20.01 -7.43
N ALA A 438 -30.71 -19.77 -7.71
CA ALA A 438 -31.58 -20.66 -8.46
C ALA A 438 -31.61 -20.37 -9.97
N ASP A 439 -31.04 -19.24 -10.43
CA ASP A 439 -31.02 -18.89 -11.86
C ASP A 439 -29.74 -19.44 -12.52
N ARG A 440 -29.89 -20.46 -13.34
CA ARG A 440 -28.81 -21.02 -14.17
C ARG A 440 -28.12 -19.95 -15.03
N ASP A 441 -28.88 -18.96 -15.49
CA ASP A 441 -28.35 -17.86 -16.27
C ASP A 441 -27.51 -16.92 -15.43
N GLU A 442 -27.84 -16.72 -14.15
CA GLU A 442 -27.07 -15.86 -13.24
C GLU A 442 -25.72 -16.48 -12.88
N ASP A 443 -25.66 -17.78 -12.55
CA ASP A 443 -24.41 -18.47 -12.28
C ASP A 443 -23.49 -18.48 -13.51
N PHE A 444 -24.04 -18.77 -14.68
CA PHE A 444 -23.31 -18.67 -15.94
C PHE A 444 -22.82 -17.25 -16.21
N ASN A 445 -23.71 -16.25 -16.09
CA ASN A 445 -23.37 -14.85 -16.31
C ASN A 445 -22.23 -14.41 -15.39
N THR A 446 -22.25 -14.82 -14.11
CA THR A 446 -21.21 -14.49 -13.15
C THR A 446 -19.87 -15.15 -13.52
N ARG A 447 -19.85 -16.43 -13.82
CA ARG A 447 -18.63 -17.18 -14.15
C ARG A 447 -18.03 -16.72 -15.47
N TYR A 448 -18.83 -16.72 -16.53
CA TYR A 448 -18.40 -16.31 -17.85
C TYR A 448 -18.05 -14.82 -17.90
N GLY A 449 -18.89 -13.97 -17.29
CA GLY A 449 -18.66 -12.53 -17.22
C GLY A 449 -17.36 -12.20 -16.48
N SER A 450 -17.04 -12.90 -15.39
CA SER A 450 -15.77 -12.72 -14.68
C SER A 450 -14.57 -13.05 -15.57
N TYR A 451 -14.61 -14.17 -16.30
CA TYR A 451 -13.56 -14.54 -17.24
C TYR A 451 -13.48 -13.57 -18.43
N ARG A 452 -14.64 -13.24 -19.04
CA ARG A 452 -14.68 -12.30 -20.18
C ARG A 452 -14.24 -10.90 -19.76
N GLY A 453 -14.70 -10.43 -18.61
CA GLY A 453 -14.29 -9.13 -18.08
C GLY A 453 -12.77 -9.05 -17.83
N TRP A 454 -12.16 -10.12 -17.34
CA TRP A 454 -10.71 -10.22 -17.22
C TRP A 454 -10.00 -10.16 -18.58
N GLN A 455 -10.47 -10.89 -19.60
CA GLN A 455 -9.90 -10.79 -20.95
C GLN A 455 -9.98 -9.37 -21.52
N MET A 456 -11.15 -8.72 -21.40
CA MET A 456 -11.34 -7.33 -21.84
C MET A 456 -10.42 -6.36 -21.10
N ALA A 457 -10.19 -6.58 -19.81
CA ALA A 457 -9.28 -5.76 -19.01
C ALA A 457 -7.82 -5.94 -19.49
N LEU A 458 -7.40 -7.17 -19.75
CA LEU A 458 -6.06 -7.45 -20.27
C LEU A 458 -5.78 -6.80 -21.63
N GLU A 459 -6.78 -6.72 -22.50
CA GLU A 459 -6.64 -6.07 -23.80
C GLU A 459 -6.35 -4.56 -23.68
N LYS A 460 -6.89 -3.90 -22.63
CA LYS A 460 -6.79 -2.46 -22.45
C LYS A 460 -5.72 -2.01 -21.47
N VAL A 461 -5.49 -2.75 -20.40
CA VAL A 461 -4.53 -2.36 -19.36
C VAL A 461 -3.10 -2.52 -19.88
N LYS A 462 -2.29 -1.49 -19.75
CA LYS A 462 -0.87 -1.51 -20.12
C LYS A 462 -0.11 -2.57 -19.31
N PRO A 463 0.83 -3.30 -19.92
CA PRO A 463 1.60 -4.33 -19.21
C PRO A 463 2.54 -3.72 -18.15
N LEU A 464 2.84 -4.51 -17.12
CA LEU A 464 3.96 -4.25 -16.24
C LEU A 464 5.27 -4.75 -16.88
N PRO A 465 6.41 -4.11 -16.60
CA PRO A 465 7.71 -4.61 -17.05
C PRO A 465 7.99 -6.03 -16.57
N ARG A 466 8.75 -6.79 -17.38
CA ARG A 466 9.15 -8.18 -17.08
C ARG A 466 10.66 -8.39 -17.14
N HIS A 467 11.43 -7.32 -17.03
CA HIS A 467 12.89 -7.39 -16.96
C HIS A 467 13.35 -7.78 -15.55
N THR A 468 14.44 -8.53 -15.48
CA THR A 468 15.15 -8.81 -14.23
C THR A 468 15.98 -7.59 -13.79
N ALA A 469 16.40 -7.56 -12.52
CA ALA A 469 17.36 -6.58 -12.05
C ALA A 469 18.68 -6.69 -12.85
N PRO A 470 19.14 -5.60 -13.50
CA PRO A 470 20.38 -5.64 -14.29
C PRO A 470 21.62 -5.58 -13.38
N LEU A 471 21.78 -6.56 -12.49
CA LEU A 471 22.88 -6.62 -11.55
C LEU A 471 24.16 -7.13 -12.21
N ASN A 472 25.24 -6.37 -12.06
CA ASN A 472 26.60 -6.79 -12.35
C ASN A 472 27.47 -6.50 -11.13
N LEU A 473 27.52 -7.46 -10.22
CA LEU A 473 28.19 -7.32 -8.94
C LEU A 473 29.71 -7.19 -9.12
N THR A 474 30.26 -7.87 -10.10
CA THR A 474 31.67 -7.75 -10.50
C THR A 474 32.01 -6.31 -10.83
N GLN A 475 31.23 -5.67 -11.70
CA GLN A 475 31.45 -4.26 -12.05
C GLN A 475 31.25 -3.34 -10.83
N MET A 476 30.25 -3.61 -10.00
CA MET A 476 30.00 -2.83 -8.77
C MET A 476 31.21 -2.86 -7.82
N VAL A 477 31.82 -4.02 -7.61
CA VAL A 477 32.99 -4.20 -6.76
C VAL A 477 34.21 -3.52 -7.36
N LEU A 478 34.47 -3.73 -8.65
CA LEU A 478 35.63 -3.14 -9.34
C LEU A 478 35.55 -1.61 -9.50
N ALA A 479 34.33 -1.04 -9.56
CA ALA A 479 34.09 0.40 -9.61
C ALA A 479 34.10 1.08 -8.22
N SER A 480 34.39 0.33 -7.14
CA SER A 480 34.44 0.88 -5.79
C SER A 480 35.50 1.98 -5.66
N LYS A 481 35.13 3.10 -5.02
CA LYS A 481 36.07 4.21 -4.72
C LYS A 481 37.19 3.77 -3.74
N THR A 482 36.91 2.79 -2.91
CA THR A 482 37.90 2.18 -2.01
C THR A 482 38.44 0.92 -2.69
N PRO A 483 39.78 0.72 -2.77
CA PRO A 483 40.35 -0.46 -3.41
C PRO A 483 39.85 -1.75 -2.74
N VAL A 484 39.29 -2.66 -3.50
CA VAL A 484 38.84 -3.98 -3.07
C VAL A 484 39.83 -5.01 -3.63
N LYS A 485 40.64 -5.60 -2.75
CA LYS A 485 41.70 -6.52 -3.13
C LYS A 485 41.49 -7.94 -2.64
N THR A 486 40.81 -8.09 -1.52
CA THR A 486 40.59 -9.36 -0.84
C THR A 486 39.13 -9.70 -0.67
N PRO A 487 38.75 -10.97 -0.43
CA PRO A 487 37.39 -11.35 -0.07
C PRO A 487 36.82 -10.59 1.14
N ALA A 488 37.66 -10.23 2.10
CA ALA A 488 37.25 -9.41 3.24
C ALA A 488 36.87 -8.00 2.83
N ASP A 489 37.63 -7.36 1.90
CA ASP A 489 37.30 -6.05 1.37
C ASP A 489 35.97 -6.09 0.60
N VAL A 490 35.66 -7.18 -0.12
CA VAL A 490 34.37 -7.37 -0.79
C VAL A 490 33.21 -7.41 0.21
N VAL A 491 33.38 -8.19 1.28
CA VAL A 491 32.36 -8.29 2.34
C VAL A 491 32.17 -6.91 3.00
N ASP A 492 33.24 -6.21 3.33
CA ASP A 492 33.16 -4.87 3.93
C ASP A 492 32.52 -3.86 2.96
N TYR A 493 32.77 -3.96 1.66
CA TYR A 493 32.10 -3.16 0.64
C TYR A 493 30.57 -3.38 0.64
N PHE A 494 30.12 -4.65 0.62
CA PHE A 494 28.69 -4.94 0.66
C PHE A 494 28.07 -4.61 2.02
N VAL A 495 28.74 -4.88 3.12
CA VAL A 495 28.28 -4.53 4.47
C VAL A 495 28.09 -3.02 4.59
N GLY A 496 29.09 -2.21 4.20
CA GLY A 496 28.97 -0.74 4.22
C GLY A 496 27.84 -0.20 3.35
N ARG A 497 27.47 -0.94 2.30
CA ARG A 497 26.38 -0.55 1.39
C ARG A 497 25.01 -0.98 1.90
N MET A 498 24.91 -2.15 2.52
CA MET A 498 23.62 -2.79 2.83
C MET A 498 23.12 -2.52 4.25
N PHE A 499 24.00 -2.27 5.22
CA PHE A 499 23.60 -2.16 6.61
C PHE A 499 23.65 -0.72 7.15
N LEU A 500 22.74 -0.41 8.07
CA LEU A 500 22.83 0.76 8.94
C LEU A 500 23.75 0.44 10.13
N VAL A 501 23.51 -0.71 10.77
CA VAL A 501 24.35 -1.26 11.85
C VAL A 501 25.00 -2.52 11.31
N PRO A 502 26.33 -2.54 11.15
CA PRO A 502 27.04 -3.66 10.55
C PRO A 502 26.95 -4.93 11.43
N PRO A 503 26.94 -6.12 10.82
CA PRO A 503 27.01 -7.38 11.54
C PRO A 503 28.32 -7.50 12.30
N SER A 504 28.39 -8.45 13.26
CA SER A 504 29.55 -8.64 14.12
C SER A 504 30.84 -8.92 13.31
N PRO A 505 32.04 -8.58 13.84
CA PRO A 505 33.30 -8.91 13.19
C PRO A 505 33.46 -10.41 12.91
N ALA A 506 32.94 -11.27 13.79
CA ALA A 506 32.95 -12.72 13.60
C ALA A 506 32.10 -13.16 12.41
N GLU A 507 30.92 -12.55 12.22
CA GLU A 507 30.06 -12.84 11.10
C GLU A 507 30.66 -12.37 9.78
N ARG A 508 31.23 -11.17 9.74
CA ARG A 508 31.96 -10.67 8.55
C ARG A 508 33.13 -11.57 8.18
N ALA A 509 33.89 -12.06 9.18
CA ALA A 509 34.98 -12.99 8.95
C ALA A 509 34.50 -14.34 8.36
N ARG A 510 33.32 -14.85 8.80
CA ARG A 510 32.72 -16.07 8.22
C ARG A 510 32.31 -15.85 6.76
N LEU A 511 31.70 -14.71 6.45
CA LEU A 511 31.31 -14.36 5.05
C LEU A 511 32.55 -14.22 4.16
N ALA A 512 33.64 -13.61 4.67
CA ALA A 512 34.91 -13.47 3.95
C ALA A 512 35.55 -14.84 3.68
N ALA A 513 35.58 -15.72 4.68
CA ALA A 513 36.11 -17.09 4.52
C ALA A 513 35.26 -17.92 3.55
N PHE A 514 33.94 -17.76 3.57
CA PHE A 514 33.05 -18.37 2.57
C PHE A 514 33.42 -17.90 1.15
N LEU A 515 33.49 -16.57 0.95
CA LEU A 515 33.81 -16.02 -0.37
C LEU A 515 35.21 -16.43 -0.86
N GLU A 516 36.23 -16.45 0.05
CA GLU A 516 37.57 -16.93 -0.28
C GLU A 516 37.54 -18.39 -0.79
N LYS A 517 36.77 -19.24 -0.11
CA LYS A 517 36.61 -20.65 -0.50
C LYS A 517 35.96 -20.79 -1.87
N GLU A 518 34.88 -20.03 -2.13
CA GLU A 518 34.17 -20.06 -3.42
C GLU A 518 35.02 -19.51 -4.57
N LEU A 519 35.84 -18.48 -4.32
CA LEU A 519 36.76 -17.93 -5.32
C LEU A 519 38.00 -18.77 -5.54
N GLY A 520 38.41 -19.59 -4.56
CA GLY A 520 39.65 -20.35 -4.60
C GLY A 520 40.92 -19.48 -4.52
N THR A 521 40.78 -18.19 -4.23
CA THR A 521 41.88 -17.22 -4.14
C THR A 521 41.60 -16.13 -3.13
N LYS A 522 42.69 -15.55 -2.58
CA LYS A 522 42.65 -14.36 -1.71
C LYS A 522 42.74 -13.05 -2.49
N ASP A 523 43.10 -13.12 -3.76
CA ASP A 523 43.27 -11.93 -4.61
C ASP A 523 42.11 -11.79 -5.60
N ILE A 524 41.32 -10.74 -5.41
CA ILE A 524 40.16 -10.43 -6.28
C ILE A 524 40.61 -10.17 -7.72
N ALA A 525 41.81 -9.68 -7.94
CA ALA A 525 42.30 -9.43 -9.31
C ALA A 525 42.39 -10.74 -10.12
N HIS A 526 42.70 -11.87 -9.48
CA HIS A 526 42.72 -13.18 -10.15
C HIS A 526 41.31 -13.74 -10.45
N ALA A 527 40.28 -13.29 -9.72
CA ALA A 527 38.92 -13.81 -9.83
C ALA A 527 38.00 -13.00 -10.75
N GLN A 528 38.46 -11.87 -11.31
CA GLN A 528 37.63 -10.89 -12.02
C GLN A 528 36.76 -11.48 -13.14
N THR A 529 37.23 -12.55 -13.79
CA THR A 529 36.53 -13.16 -14.94
C THR A 529 35.47 -14.17 -14.53
N TYR A 530 35.45 -14.63 -13.27
CA TYR A 530 34.53 -15.70 -12.81
C TYR A 530 33.87 -15.42 -11.45
N MET A 531 34.14 -14.28 -10.81
CA MET A 531 33.66 -14.02 -9.45
C MET A 531 32.17 -13.68 -9.33
N GLU A 532 31.47 -13.36 -10.43
CA GLU A 532 30.07 -12.88 -10.40
C GLU A 532 29.14 -13.81 -9.61
N GLU A 533 29.22 -15.11 -9.85
CA GLU A 533 28.39 -16.11 -9.15
C GLU A 533 28.71 -16.18 -7.65
N SER A 534 29.98 -16.18 -7.30
CA SER A 534 30.43 -16.17 -5.89
C SER A 534 30.01 -14.90 -5.17
N LEU A 535 30.03 -13.74 -5.87
CA LEU A 535 29.53 -12.47 -5.35
C LEU A 535 28.02 -12.53 -5.10
N ARG A 536 27.25 -13.15 -5.99
CA ARG A 536 25.80 -13.36 -5.82
C ARG A 536 25.52 -14.22 -4.60
N MET A 537 26.26 -15.31 -4.42
CA MET A 537 26.11 -16.19 -3.25
C MET A 537 26.40 -15.45 -1.93
N VAL A 538 27.50 -14.70 -1.83
CA VAL A 538 27.81 -13.96 -0.60
C VAL A 538 26.82 -12.83 -0.37
N LEU A 539 26.37 -12.15 -1.42
CA LEU A 539 25.34 -11.10 -1.30
C LEU A 539 24.01 -11.68 -0.81
N HIS A 540 23.59 -12.84 -1.32
CA HIS A 540 22.41 -13.55 -0.80
C HIS A 540 22.53 -13.83 0.71
N LEU A 541 23.68 -14.35 1.16
CA LEU A 541 23.92 -14.57 2.58
C LEU A 541 23.83 -13.26 3.39
N ILE A 542 24.43 -12.17 2.89
CA ILE A 542 24.38 -10.84 3.50
C ILE A 542 22.94 -10.33 3.65
N LEU A 543 22.13 -10.42 2.59
CA LEU A 543 20.73 -9.97 2.60
C LEU A 543 19.82 -10.87 3.46
N SER A 544 20.26 -12.08 3.77
CA SER A 544 19.54 -13.03 4.64
C SER A 544 19.88 -12.87 6.13
N LEU A 545 20.88 -12.05 6.49
CA LEU A 545 21.23 -11.82 7.89
C LEU A 545 20.09 -11.12 8.66
N PRO A 546 19.91 -11.46 9.96
CA PRO A 546 18.92 -10.79 10.81
C PRO A 546 19.07 -9.27 10.86
N GLU A 547 20.31 -8.77 10.92
CA GLU A 547 20.63 -7.35 10.96
C GLU A 547 20.17 -6.62 9.68
N TYR A 548 20.10 -7.32 8.54
CA TYR A 548 19.59 -6.72 7.30
C TYR A 548 18.08 -6.46 7.35
N GLN A 549 17.34 -7.18 8.18
CA GLN A 549 15.91 -6.98 8.37
C GLN A 549 15.59 -5.71 9.14
N LEU A 550 16.60 -5.07 9.74
CA LEU A 550 16.48 -3.88 10.58
C LEU A 550 16.84 -2.61 9.81
N GLY A 551 16.24 -1.49 10.23
CA GLY A 551 16.43 -0.17 9.63
C GLY A 551 16.55 0.94 10.67
#